data_7536689ac5c979707fa9ed0738d85310
#
_entry.id   7536689ac5c979707fa9ed0738d85310
#
_cell.length_a   1.000
_cell.length_b   1.000
_cell.length_c   1.000
_cell.angle_alpha   90.00
_cell.angle_beta   90.00
_cell.angle_gamma   90.00
#
_symmetry.space_group_name_H-M   'P 1'
#
loop_
_entity.id
_entity.type
_entity.pdbx_description
1 polymer ?
#
loop_
_entity_poly.entity_id
_entity_poly.type
_entity_poly.pdbx_seq_one_letter_code
_entity_poly.pdbx_strand_id
1 'polypeptide(L)'
;SAAEAVFKTRLLNQNITDSEVYTDNDNDRIIVRFPWKSDEQNFNPEQAIEELGKTAQLRFYKDTPIDGLTGGLSAQAGDPVLTGADVQKAEFAMYQQSENGTPMPVVTLEFKEEAKEKWKQATQEQVRKRISIFMDDEMISAPVVNEAIADGKCVISGDFTSETAVQLANQINAGALPFELV
;
A
#
# COMPACT_ATOMS: atom_id res chain seq x y z
N SER A 1 15.16 15.18 0.59
CA SER A 1 15.18 13.96 -0.24
C SER A 1 13.77 13.40 -0.43
N ALA A 2 13.57 12.48 -1.38
CA ALA A 2 12.26 11.81 -1.58
C ALA A 2 11.84 11.05 -0.31
N ALA A 3 12.74 10.33 0.32
CA ALA A 3 12.50 9.63 1.56
C ALA A 3 12.09 10.59 2.71
N GLU A 4 12.70 11.74 2.81
CA GLU A 4 12.33 12.78 3.79
C GLU A 4 10.86 13.22 3.63
N ALA A 5 10.40 13.38 2.39
CA ALA A 5 9.01 13.74 2.10
C ALA A 5 8.04 12.63 2.54
N VAL A 6 8.39 11.36 2.28
CA VAL A 6 7.61 10.20 2.73
C VAL A 6 7.53 10.14 4.25
N PHE A 7 8.64 10.32 4.96
CA PHE A 7 8.64 10.36 6.43
C PHE A 7 7.78 11.48 6.99
N LYS A 8 7.88 12.69 6.45
CA LYS A 8 7.04 13.83 6.86
C LYS A 8 5.55 13.52 6.67
N THR A 9 5.18 12.93 5.53
CA THR A 9 3.78 12.56 5.26
C THR A 9 3.30 11.48 6.23
N ARG A 10 4.10 10.45 6.51
CA ARG A 10 3.74 9.39 7.46
C ARG A 10 3.55 9.93 8.88
N LEU A 11 4.44 10.82 9.33
CA LEU A 11 4.33 11.46 10.65
C LEU A 11 3.06 12.31 10.77
N LEU A 12 2.72 13.08 9.73
CA LEU A 12 1.48 13.84 9.70
C LEU A 12 0.25 12.94 9.76
N ASN A 13 0.25 11.81 9.06
CA ASN A 13 -0.83 10.83 9.08
C ASN A 13 -1.03 10.19 10.46
N GLN A 14 0.05 10.07 11.25
CA GLN A 14 0.01 9.62 12.65
C GLN A 14 -0.30 10.75 13.64
N ASN A 15 -0.68 11.93 13.14
CA ASN A 15 -0.95 13.12 13.94
C ASN A 15 0.27 13.63 14.75
N ILE A 16 1.48 13.30 14.29
CA ILE A 16 2.74 13.77 14.86
C ILE A 16 3.17 15.00 14.07
N THR A 17 2.78 16.19 14.53
CA THR A 17 2.94 17.45 13.79
C THR A 17 4.24 18.18 14.12
N ASP A 18 4.81 17.95 15.30
CA ASP A 18 5.96 18.70 15.82
C ASP A 18 7.31 17.97 15.58
N SER A 19 7.33 16.99 14.66
CA SER A 19 8.54 16.22 14.35
C SER A 19 9.45 16.95 13.37
N GLU A 20 10.75 16.82 13.55
CA GLU A 20 11.75 17.28 12.62
C GLU A 20 12.33 16.10 11.82
N VAL A 21 12.31 16.21 10.50
CA VAL A 21 12.93 15.23 9.59
C VAL A 21 13.93 15.93 8.69
N TYR A 22 15.17 15.50 8.71
CA TYR A 22 16.21 16.03 7.84
C TYR A 22 17.21 14.96 7.41
N THR A 23 17.83 15.18 6.26
CA THR A 23 18.84 14.27 5.70
C THR A 23 20.25 14.72 6.12
N ASP A 24 21.01 13.81 6.72
CA ASP A 24 22.44 13.96 6.97
C ASP A 24 23.19 13.31 5.80
N ASN A 25 23.59 14.15 4.84
CA ASN A 25 24.23 13.68 3.60
C ASN A 25 25.66 13.18 3.83
N ASP A 26 26.30 13.57 4.92
CA ASP A 26 27.69 13.16 5.21
C ASP A 26 27.76 11.72 5.70
N ASN A 27 26.68 11.22 6.28
CA ASN A 27 26.57 9.87 6.83
C ASN A 27 25.49 9.01 6.17
N ASP A 28 24.91 9.45 5.04
CA ASP A 28 23.86 8.75 4.29
C ASP A 28 22.68 8.30 5.16
N ARG A 29 22.20 9.17 6.05
CA ARG A 29 21.12 8.84 6.97
C ARG A 29 20.05 9.93 7.03
N ILE A 30 18.82 9.50 7.38
CA ILE A 30 17.72 10.39 7.72
C ILE A 30 17.59 10.43 9.23
N ILE A 31 17.51 11.64 9.77
CA ILE A 31 17.33 11.85 11.20
C ILE A 31 15.88 12.31 11.40
N VAL A 32 15.16 11.57 12.25
CA VAL A 32 13.81 11.91 12.69
C VAL A 32 13.88 12.24 14.17
N ARG A 33 13.45 13.44 14.54
CA ARG A 33 13.35 13.89 15.92
C ARG A 33 11.90 14.04 16.32
N PHE A 34 11.55 13.41 17.41
CA PHE A 34 10.23 13.54 18.04
C PHE A 34 10.35 14.46 19.25
N PRO A 35 9.55 15.54 19.35
CA PRO A 35 9.45 16.31 20.57
C PRO A 35 8.61 15.53 21.59
N TRP A 36 9.24 14.62 22.32
CA TRP A 36 8.56 13.80 23.30
C TRP A 36 8.40 14.58 24.62
N LYS A 37 7.13 14.67 25.06
CA LYS A 37 6.83 15.10 26.43
C LYS A 37 6.60 13.86 27.28
N SER A 38 7.29 13.80 28.41
CA SER A 38 7.26 12.65 29.34
C SER A 38 5.88 12.35 29.98
N ASP A 39 4.86 13.16 29.70
CA ASP A 39 3.47 13.05 30.15
C ASP A 39 2.50 12.53 29.07
N GLU A 40 2.94 12.27 27.85
CA GLU A 40 2.13 11.65 26.81
C GLU A 40 2.01 10.13 27.03
N GLN A 41 0.89 9.70 27.62
CA GLN A 41 0.64 8.29 27.98
C GLN A 41 0.29 7.39 26.77
N ASN A 42 0.04 7.95 25.58
CA ASN A 42 -0.44 7.21 24.41
C ASN A 42 0.55 7.16 23.24
N PHE A 43 1.74 7.74 23.35
CA PHE A 43 2.74 7.68 22.33
C PHE A 43 3.69 6.50 22.55
N ASN A 44 3.71 5.56 21.60
CA ASN A 44 4.66 4.45 21.57
C ASN A 44 5.74 4.74 20.51
N PRO A 45 6.94 5.19 20.89
CA PRO A 45 7.99 5.51 19.94
C PRO A 45 8.49 4.28 19.15
N GLU A 46 8.46 3.09 19.71
CA GLU A 46 8.87 1.86 19.05
C GLU A 46 7.90 1.53 17.90
N GLN A 47 6.61 1.62 18.13
CA GLN A 47 5.59 1.41 17.11
C GLN A 47 5.67 2.47 16.00
N ALA A 48 5.90 3.74 16.36
CA ALA A 48 6.05 4.81 15.39
C ALA A 48 7.28 4.60 14.49
N ILE A 49 8.40 4.14 15.06
CA ILE A 49 9.62 3.82 14.32
C ILE A 49 9.38 2.61 13.39
N GLU A 50 8.72 1.57 13.88
CA GLU A 50 8.39 0.38 13.08
C GLU A 50 7.51 0.74 11.88
N GLU A 51 6.45 1.53 12.08
CA GLU A 51 5.57 1.99 10.99
C GLU A 51 6.28 2.93 10.01
N LEU A 52 7.15 3.80 10.50
CA LEU A 52 7.98 4.65 9.64
C LEU A 52 8.96 3.82 8.79
N GLY A 53 9.45 2.71 9.33
CA GLY A 53 10.43 1.84 8.69
C GLY A 53 9.88 0.96 7.58
N LYS A 54 8.57 0.73 7.53
CA LYS A 54 7.94 -0.07 6.47
C LYS A 54 8.20 0.59 5.11
N THR A 55 8.71 -0.18 4.16
CA THR A 55 9.00 0.35 2.81
C THR A 55 7.72 0.71 2.07
N ALA A 56 6.60 0.04 2.38
CA ALA A 56 5.28 0.26 1.81
C ALA A 56 5.28 0.24 0.27
N GLN A 57 6.02 -0.73 -0.29
CA GLN A 57 6.10 -0.94 -1.72
C GLN A 57 4.91 -1.75 -2.21
N LEU A 58 3.92 -1.06 -2.76
CA LEU A 58 2.78 -1.70 -3.38
C LEU A 58 3.17 -2.23 -4.77
N ARG A 59 2.87 -3.51 -5.04
CA ARG A 59 3.18 -4.17 -6.32
C ARG A 59 2.01 -5.03 -6.77
N PHE A 60 1.75 -5.04 -8.07
CA PHE A 60 0.70 -5.83 -8.71
C PHE A 60 1.33 -6.83 -9.66
N TYR A 61 0.96 -8.10 -9.53
CA TYR A 61 1.48 -9.18 -10.37
C TYR A 61 0.35 -9.88 -11.10
N LYS A 62 0.59 -10.25 -12.36
CA LYS A 62 -0.27 -11.18 -13.08
C LYS A 62 -0.20 -12.54 -12.42
N ASP A 63 -1.32 -13.25 -12.43
CA ASP A 63 -1.41 -14.57 -11.86
C ASP A 63 -0.37 -15.52 -12.49
N THR A 64 0.49 -16.06 -11.65
CA THR A 64 1.19 -17.29 -11.95
C THR A 64 0.27 -18.43 -11.54
N PRO A 65 0.06 -19.45 -12.40
CA PRO A 65 -0.83 -20.57 -12.10
C PRO A 65 -0.56 -21.11 -10.71
N ILE A 66 -1.62 -21.28 -9.93
CA ILE A 66 -1.54 -21.99 -8.66
C ILE A 66 -1.01 -23.37 -9.02
N ASP A 67 0.23 -23.66 -8.64
CA ASP A 67 0.74 -25.02 -8.65
C ASP A 67 -0.19 -25.86 -7.78
N GLY A 68 -0.95 -26.76 -8.38
CA GLY A 68 -2.07 -27.47 -7.79
C GLY A 68 -1.74 -28.36 -6.58
N LEU A 69 -0.53 -28.22 -6.01
CA LEU A 69 -0.02 -29.04 -4.91
C LEU A 69 0.18 -28.29 -3.59
N THR A 70 0.24 -26.97 -3.58
CA THR A 70 0.59 -26.25 -2.35
C THR A 70 -0.44 -25.23 -1.87
N GLY A 71 -1.47 -24.93 -2.65
CA GLY A 71 -2.46 -23.90 -2.27
C GLY A 71 -1.86 -22.51 -1.97
N GLY A 72 -0.57 -22.35 -2.18
CA GLY A 72 0.16 -21.11 -2.03
C GLY A 72 0.23 -20.37 -3.36
N LEU A 73 -0.16 -19.11 -3.37
CA LEU A 73 0.13 -18.22 -4.47
C LEU A 73 1.65 -18.05 -4.54
N SER A 74 2.28 -18.69 -5.51
CA SER A 74 3.67 -18.45 -5.88
C SER A 74 3.72 -17.12 -6.60
N ALA A 75 3.60 -16.05 -5.84
CA ALA A 75 3.70 -14.70 -6.34
C ALA A 75 5.15 -14.24 -6.30
N GLN A 76 5.49 -13.35 -7.21
CA GLN A 76 6.80 -12.75 -7.49
C GLN A 76 7.63 -13.42 -8.58
N ALA A 77 7.04 -14.18 -9.49
CA ALA A 77 7.75 -14.54 -10.71
C ALA A 77 7.54 -13.45 -11.78
N GLY A 78 8.51 -12.58 -11.96
CA GLY A 78 8.54 -11.54 -12.99
C GLY A 78 8.42 -10.11 -12.46
N ASP A 79 8.42 -9.15 -13.37
CA ASP A 79 8.28 -7.74 -13.04
C ASP A 79 6.82 -7.40 -12.69
N PRO A 80 6.58 -6.52 -11.71
CA PRO A 80 5.23 -6.05 -11.41
C PRO A 80 4.64 -5.30 -12.60
N VAL A 81 3.36 -5.50 -12.87
CA VAL A 81 2.63 -4.76 -13.93
C VAL A 81 2.39 -3.31 -13.57
N LEU A 82 2.17 -3.06 -12.29
CA LEU A 82 2.01 -1.75 -11.68
C LEU A 82 2.64 -1.74 -10.28
N THR A 83 3.00 -0.56 -9.84
CA THR A 83 3.57 -0.31 -8.51
C THR A 83 2.83 0.82 -7.80
N GLY A 84 3.17 1.06 -6.54
CA GLY A 84 2.65 2.22 -5.79
C GLY A 84 2.94 3.56 -6.45
N ALA A 85 3.99 3.66 -7.27
CA ALA A 85 4.30 4.87 -8.05
C ALA A 85 3.25 5.20 -9.11
N ASP A 86 2.50 4.20 -9.57
CA ASP A 86 1.41 4.34 -10.55
C ASP A 86 0.08 4.76 -9.89
N VAL A 87 -0.02 4.70 -8.56
CA VAL A 87 -1.20 5.10 -7.81
C VAL A 87 -1.24 6.61 -7.66
N GLN A 88 -2.37 7.21 -8.00
CA GLN A 88 -2.65 8.62 -7.79
C GLN A 88 -3.24 8.85 -6.40
N LYS A 89 -4.16 7.99 -5.98
CA LYS A 89 -4.90 8.12 -4.73
C LYS A 89 -5.32 6.76 -4.19
N ALA A 90 -5.28 6.62 -2.88
CA ALA A 90 -5.85 5.49 -2.14
C ALA A 90 -6.81 6.01 -1.08
N GLU A 91 -7.98 5.40 -0.94
CA GLU A 91 -9.01 5.79 0.01
C GLU A 91 -9.63 4.58 0.69
N PHE A 92 -9.92 4.74 1.96
CA PHE A 92 -10.79 3.80 2.68
C PHE A 92 -12.22 3.91 2.17
N ALA A 93 -12.89 2.77 1.99
CA ALA A 93 -14.32 2.71 1.69
C ALA A 93 -14.96 1.50 2.37
N MET A 94 -16.28 1.56 2.52
CA MET A 94 -17.09 0.41 2.90
C MET A 94 -17.73 -0.16 1.64
N TYR A 95 -17.45 -1.40 1.34
CA TYR A 95 -17.99 -2.11 0.17
C TYR A 95 -19.04 -3.11 0.59
N GLN A 96 -20.17 -3.08 -0.08
CA GLN A 96 -21.27 -4.01 0.13
C GLN A 96 -21.54 -4.80 -1.16
N GLN A 97 -21.30 -6.09 -1.11
CA GLN A 97 -21.38 -6.96 -2.30
C GLN A 97 -22.83 -7.21 -2.77
N SER A 98 -23.80 -7.07 -1.89
CA SER A 98 -25.23 -7.22 -2.18
C SER A 98 -26.08 -6.35 -1.26
N GLU A 99 -27.33 -6.02 -1.64
CA GLU A 99 -28.21 -5.15 -0.85
C GLU A 99 -28.42 -5.62 0.60
N ASN A 100 -28.30 -6.93 0.86
CA ASN A 100 -28.43 -7.53 2.19
C ASN A 100 -27.08 -8.02 2.77
N GLY A 101 -25.95 -7.73 2.11
CA GLY A 101 -24.63 -8.13 2.56
C GLY A 101 -24.13 -7.24 3.70
N THR A 102 -23.24 -7.77 4.54
CA THR A 102 -22.54 -6.97 5.54
C THR A 102 -21.51 -6.09 4.84
N PRO A 103 -21.50 -4.76 5.07
CA PRO A 103 -20.45 -3.89 4.55
C PRO A 103 -19.07 -4.33 5.05
N MET A 104 -18.11 -4.42 4.15
CA MET A 104 -16.73 -4.79 4.46
C MET A 104 -15.79 -3.61 4.20
N PRO A 105 -14.80 -3.38 5.06
CA PRO A 105 -13.78 -2.37 4.83
C PRO A 105 -12.90 -2.79 3.64
N VAL A 106 -12.67 -1.83 2.73
CA VAL A 106 -11.83 -2.01 1.55
C VAL A 106 -10.96 -0.77 1.34
N VAL A 107 -9.91 -0.91 0.55
CA VAL A 107 -9.14 0.21 0.04
C VAL A 107 -9.40 0.36 -1.46
N THR A 108 -9.88 1.52 -1.86
CA THR A 108 -10.04 1.87 -3.27
C THR A 108 -8.81 2.60 -3.77
N LEU A 109 -8.32 2.21 -4.93
CA LEU A 109 -7.20 2.85 -5.61
C LEU A 109 -7.67 3.52 -6.88
N GLU A 110 -7.09 4.66 -7.18
CA GLU A 110 -7.16 5.32 -8.47
C GLU A 110 -5.75 5.45 -9.03
N PHE A 111 -5.54 4.97 -10.26
CA PHE A 111 -4.25 5.03 -10.93
C PHE A 111 -4.08 6.35 -11.70
N LYS A 112 -2.83 6.77 -11.85
CA LYS A 112 -2.47 7.91 -12.68
C LYS A 112 -2.87 7.68 -14.13
N GLU A 113 -3.12 8.74 -14.87
CA GLU A 113 -3.60 8.67 -16.26
C GLU A 113 -2.69 7.81 -17.15
N GLU A 114 -1.37 7.95 -16.99
CA GLU A 114 -0.36 7.18 -17.69
C GLU A 114 -0.36 5.67 -17.35
N ALA A 115 -0.88 5.30 -16.21
CA ALA A 115 -0.97 3.91 -15.75
C ALA A 115 -2.30 3.23 -16.11
N LYS A 116 -3.34 3.99 -16.44
CA LYS A 116 -4.67 3.46 -16.75
C LYS A 116 -4.66 2.48 -17.93
N GLU A 117 -3.91 2.78 -18.98
CA GLU A 117 -3.83 1.88 -20.13
C GLU A 117 -3.09 0.58 -19.78
N LYS A 118 -2.02 0.65 -18.98
CA LYS A 118 -1.33 -0.54 -18.46
C LYS A 118 -2.26 -1.40 -17.61
N TRP A 119 -3.05 -0.76 -16.74
CA TRP A 119 -4.03 -1.45 -15.89
C TRP A 119 -5.12 -2.13 -16.71
N LYS A 120 -5.68 -1.42 -17.68
CA LYS A 120 -6.68 -1.96 -18.62
C LYS A 120 -6.14 -3.18 -19.37
N GLN A 121 -4.93 -3.09 -19.92
CA GLN A 121 -4.29 -4.20 -20.61
C GLN A 121 -4.05 -5.39 -19.67
N ALA A 122 -3.50 -5.14 -18.46
CA ALA A 122 -3.26 -6.18 -17.47
C ALA A 122 -4.56 -6.88 -17.05
N THR A 123 -5.62 -6.14 -16.76
CA THR A 123 -6.93 -6.71 -16.41
C THR A 123 -7.58 -7.45 -17.58
N GLN A 124 -7.43 -6.97 -18.81
CA GLN A 124 -7.94 -7.65 -20.00
C GLN A 124 -7.27 -9.02 -20.22
N GLU A 125 -5.95 -9.11 -20.02
CA GLU A 125 -5.21 -10.38 -20.14
C GLU A 125 -5.50 -11.35 -19.00
N GLN A 126 -5.93 -10.82 -17.85
CA GLN A 126 -6.20 -11.59 -16.62
C GLN A 126 -7.70 -11.84 -16.37
N VAL A 127 -8.58 -11.61 -17.35
CA VAL A 127 -10.01 -11.95 -17.21
C VAL A 127 -10.18 -13.41 -16.83
N ARG A 128 -10.95 -13.67 -15.77
CA ARG A 128 -11.15 -14.97 -15.10
C ARG A 128 -9.91 -15.53 -14.39
N LYS A 129 -8.88 -14.73 -14.24
CA LYS A 129 -7.69 -15.04 -13.45
C LYS A 129 -7.57 -14.04 -12.31
N ARG A 130 -6.55 -14.18 -11.50
CA ARG A 130 -6.29 -13.27 -10.38
C ARG A 130 -5.20 -12.26 -10.73
N ILE A 131 -5.24 -11.13 -10.07
CA ILE A 131 -4.10 -10.21 -9.96
C ILE A 131 -3.71 -10.20 -8.49
N SER A 132 -2.46 -10.57 -8.21
CA SER A 132 -1.94 -10.59 -6.84
C SER A 132 -1.41 -9.22 -6.48
N ILE A 133 -1.79 -8.74 -5.31
CA ILE A 133 -1.42 -7.42 -4.77
C ILE A 133 -0.57 -7.63 -3.53
N PHE A 134 0.65 -7.08 -3.57
CA PHE A 134 1.63 -7.19 -2.50
C PHE A 134 1.92 -5.82 -1.90
N MET A 135 2.07 -5.80 -0.59
CA MET A 135 2.70 -4.70 0.13
C MET A 135 4.01 -5.24 0.71
N ASP A 136 5.13 -4.68 0.24
CA ASP A 136 6.46 -5.24 0.47
C ASP A 136 6.53 -6.71 0.00
N ASP A 137 6.77 -7.66 0.87
CA ASP A 137 6.82 -9.09 0.54
C ASP A 137 5.56 -9.85 0.98
N GLU A 138 4.56 -9.14 1.53
CA GLU A 138 3.30 -9.71 1.99
C GLU A 138 2.20 -9.55 0.94
N MET A 139 1.54 -10.66 0.60
CA MET A 139 0.36 -10.61 -0.26
C MET A 139 -0.85 -10.14 0.55
N ILE A 140 -1.37 -8.96 0.21
CA ILE A 140 -2.51 -8.35 0.90
C ILE A 140 -3.86 -8.70 0.26
N SER A 141 -3.87 -9.04 -1.03
CA SER A 141 -5.09 -9.39 -1.76
C SER A 141 -4.77 -10.11 -3.06
N ALA A 142 -5.71 -10.89 -3.57
CA ALA A 142 -5.62 -11.54 -4.88
C ALA A 142 -7.01 -11.64 -5.54
N PRO A 143 -7.63 -10.50 -5.92
CA PRO A 143 -8.95 -10.49 -6.52
C PRO A 143 -8.99 -11.19 -7.88
N VAL A 144 -10.13 -11.82 -8.18
CA VAL A 144 -10.42 -12.33 -9.53
C VAL A 144 -10.84 -11.17 -10.41
N VAL A 145 -10.26 -11.08 -11.59
CA VAL A 145 -10.63 -10.09 -12.60
C VAL A 145 -11.85 -10.60 -13.37
N ASN A 146 -12.98 -9.95 -13.20
CA ASN A 146 -14.22 -10.33 -13.90
C ASN A 146 -14.28 -9.76 -15.32
N GLU A 147 -13.77 -8.57 -15.51
CA GLU A 147 -13.74 -7.84 -16.78
C GLU A 147 -12.53 -6.88 -16.84
N ALA A 148 -12.23 -6.40 -18.04
CA ALA A 148 -11.19 -5.38 -18.22
C ALA A 148 -11.62 -4.07 -17.57
N ILE A 149 -10.75 -3.47 -16.77
CA ILE A 149 -11.01 -2.23 -16.02
C ILE A 149 -10.35 -1.05 -16.75
N ALA A 150 -11.15 -0.24 -17.41
CA ALA A 150 -10.67 0.88 -18.23
C ALA A 150 -10.64 2.23 -17.48
N ASP A 151 -11.35 2.34 -16.36
CA ASP A 151 -11.48 3.57 -15.57
C ASP A 151 -10.29 3.84 -14.64
N GLY A 152 -9.32 2.93 -14.61
CA GLY A 152 -8.13 3.06 -13.78
C GLY A 152 -8.39 2.92 -12.29
N LYS A 153 -9.44 2.19 -11.91
CA LYS A 153 -9.77 1.93 -10.50
C LYS A 153 -9.47 0.50 -10.10
N CYS A 154 -9.16 0.31 -8.83
CA CYS A 154 -8.96 -1.01 -8.23
C CYS A 154 -9.53 -1.00 -6.82
N VAL A 155 -10.09 -2.13 -6.39
CA VAL A 155 -10.55 -2.32 -5.02
C VAL A 155 -9.74 -3.44 -4.40
N ILE A 156 -9.05 -3.11 -3.32
CA ILE A 156 -8.32 -4.08 -2.50
C ILE A 156 -9.26 -4.53 -1.38
N SER A 157 -9.66 -5.78 -1.43
CA SER A 157 -10.45 -6.44 -0.38
C SER A 157 -9.61 -7.52 0.30
N GLY A 158 -9.85 -7.73 1.59
CA GLY A 158 -9.13 -8.72 2.40
C GLY A 158 -9.72 -8.75 3.81
N ASP A 159 -9.02 -9.37 4.73
CA ASP A 159 -9.41 -9.43 6.14
C ASP A 159 -9.05 -8.13 6.87
N PHE A 160 -9.54 -6.99 6.33
CA PHE A 160 -9.29 -5.68 6.91
C PHE A 160 -10.33 -5.34 7.98
N THR A 161 -9.86 -4.66 9.02
CA THR A 161 -10.70 -3.80 9.85
C THR A 161 -10.76 -2.41 9.23
N SER A 162 -11.69 -1.57 9.67
CA SER A 162 -11.73 -0.17 9.22
C SER A 162 -10.42 0.56 9.52
N GLU A 163 -9.79 0.26 10.65
CA GLU A 163 -8.52 0.84 11.08
C GLU A 163 -7.37 0.41 10.18
N THR A 164 -7.21 -0.90 9.93
CA THR A 164 -6.13 -1.40 9.07
C THR A 164 -6.30 -0.96 7.61
N ALA A 165 -7.52 -0.84 7.11
CA ALA A 165 -7.78 -0.32 5.77
C ALA A 165 -7.42 1.18 5.65
N VAL A 166 -7.70 1.99 6.67
CA VAL A 166 -7.28 3.40 6.73
C VAL A 166 -5.76 3.50 6.78
N GLN A 167 -5.09 2.71 7.61
CA GLN A 167 -3.63 2.67 7.68
C GLN A 167 -3.00 2.30 6.34
N LEU A 168 -3.52 1.27 5.67
CA LEU A 168 -3.05 0.86 4.35
C LEU A 168 -3.20 1.97 3.30
N ALA A 169 -4.36 2.63 3.25
CA ALA A 169 -4.58 3.76 2.35
C ALA A 169 -3.59 4.91 2.62
N ASN A 170 -3.33 5.22 3.89
CA ASN A 170 -2.37 6.25 4.27
C ASN A 170 -0.93 5.88 3.88
N GLN A 171 -0.52 4.64 4.07
CA GLN A 171 0.79 4.14 3.65
C GLN A 171 0.99 4.25 2.14
N ILE A 172 -0.03 3.85 1.35
CA ILE A 172 0.02 3.95 -0.11
C ILE A 172 0.12 5.42 -0.55
N ASN A 173 -0.68 6.32 0.04
CA ASN A 173 -0.64 7.75 -0.29
C ASN A 173 0.68 8.43 0.11
N ALA A 174 1.30 7.99 1.20
CA ALA A 174 2.60 8.49 1.62
C ALA A 174 3.73 8.08 0.65
N GLY A 175 3.52 7.01 -0.09
CA GLY A 175 4.48 6.46 -1.05
C GLY A 175 5.50 5.52 -0.41
N ALA A 176 6.21 4.78 -1.29
CA ALA A 176 7.23 3.83 -0.89
C ALA A 176 8.55 4.54 -0.49
N LEU A 177 9.23 3.98 0.49
CA LEU A 177 10.61 4.34 0.76
C LEU A 177 11.51 3.77 -0.35
N PRO A 178 12.52 4.53 -0.82
CA PRO A 178 13.41 4.06 -1.88
C PRO A 178 14.42 3.00 -1.41
N PHE A 179 14.45 2.68 -0.11
CA PHE A 179 15.36 1.72 0.52
C PHE A 179 14.77 1.19 1.83
N GLU A 180 15.22 0.03 2.26
CA GLU A 180 14.91 -0.51 3.58
C GLU A 180 15.71 0.24 4.66
N LEU A 181 15.08 0.45 5.80
CA LEU A 181 15.77 0.99 6.98
C LEU A 181 16.46 -0.17 7.72
N VAL A 182 17.72 -0.01 7.98
CA VAL A 182 18.55 -0.98 8.72
C VAL A 182 18.62 -0.57 10.19
#